data_6fec080b5189d15cc467a881d83801a2
#
_entry.id   6fec080b5189d15cc467a881d83801a2
#
_cell.length_a   1.000
_cell.length_b   1.000
_cell.length_c   1.000
_cell.angle_alpha   90.00
_cell.angle_beta   90.00
_cell.angle_gamma   90.00
#
_symmetry.space_group_name_H-M   'P 1'
#
loop_
_entity.id
_entity.type
_entity.pdbx_description
1 polymer ?
#
loop_
_entity_poly.entity_id
_entity_poly.type
_entity_poly.pdbx_seq_one_letter_code
_entity_poly.pdbx_strand_id
1 'polypeptide(L)'
;MNKILNKFFDDISPLFFIGVLLVSSFSINAYAIDSEEVIESVTIIGSKDDVKDLAGSGAVISNEDLQKAMDTDIQKILTAVPGVYMRTEEGYGLRPNISIRGTAIERSGKVTIMEDGVLVAPSPYTSSAAYYFPTTARIHSVEVLKGPAVVSQGPQTIGGAINLISTPIPEVNSGKFVQEIGENGMARTHAYYGATQGNFGALVEVHEHSSDGFDSIANVGGDTGFDKSDLMIKARYSSGNHTLTFKRVDLDENSDQSYVGLSQSSFMSNPRMRYGATAYDEMMNDGEQTSLTYVGDFDNFNVVFTSWKND
;
A
#
# COMPACT_ATOMS: atom_id res chain seq x y z
N MET A 1 -8.50 -12.01 10.36
CA MET A 1 -8.93 -10.93 11.28
C MET A 1 -8.66 -11.22 12.75
N ASN A 2 -9.15 -12.31 13.35
CA ASN A 2 -8.92 -12.60 14.78
C ASN A 2 -7.45 -12.67 15.20
N LYS A 3 -6.57 -13.23 14.36
CA LYS A 3 -5.13 -13.37 14.65
C LYS A 3 -4.42 -12.01 14.69
N ILE A 4 -4.70 -11.13 13.71
CA ILE A 4 -4.12 -9.78 13.64
C ILE A 4 -4.65 -8.91 14.78
N LEU A 5 -5.95 -8.93 15.03
CA LEU A 5 -6.57 -8.19 16.12
C LEU A 5 -5.99 -8.62 17.48
N ASN A 6 -5.85 -9.91 17.73
CA ASN A 6 -5.28 -10.41 18.98
C ASN A 6 -3.81 -9.98 19.13
N LYS A 7 -2.98 -10.15 18.10
CA LYS A 7 -1.58 -9.69 18.11
C LYS A 7 -1.49 -8.19 18.37
N PHE A 8 -2.33 -7.41 17.69
CA PHE A 8 -2.39 -5.96 17.85
C PHE A 8 -2.72 -5.55 19.30
N PHE A 9 -3.67 -6.24 19.94
CA PHE A 9 -4.07 -5.91 21.33
C PHE A 9 -3.04 -6.35 22.38
N ASP A 10 -2.28 -7.41 22.11
CA ASP A 10 -1.23 -7.89 23.01
C ASP A 10 -0.02 -6.94 23.04
N ASP A 11 0.27 -6.24 21.93
CA ASP A 11 1.42 -5.35 21.80
C ASP A 11 1.18 -3.91 22.23
N ILE A 12 -0.09 -3.50 22.44
CA ILE A 12 -0.43 -2.11 22.80
C ILE A 12 -0.63 -1.95 24.32
N SER A 13 0.08 -0.99 24.89
CA SER A 13 -0.10 -0.59 26.28
C SER A 13 -1.53 -0.12 26.60
N PRO A 14 -2.12 -0.46 27.78
CA PRO A 14 -3.49 -0.09 28.15
C PRO A 14 -3.83 1.41 28.07
N LEU A 15 -2.83 2.27 28.09
CA LEU A 15 -2.99 3.73 27.95
C LEU A 15 -3.49 4.17 26.59
N PHE A 16 -3.28 3.38 25.54
CA PHE A 16 -3.74 3.69 24.19
C PHE A 16 -5.25 3.43 24.00
N PHE A 17 -5.80 2.47 24.74
CA PHE A 17 -7.23 2.12 24.69
C PHE A 17 -8.16 3.23 25.15
N ILE A 18 -7.72 4.09 26.05
CA ILE A 18 -8.53 5.20 26.58
C ILE A 18 -8.77 6.26 25.50
N GLY A 19 -7.84 6.45 24.56
CA GLY A 19 -7.97 7.41 23.47
C GLY A 19 -9.00 6.98 22.39
N VAL A 20 -9.08 5.69 22.09
CA VAL A 20 -9.97 5.16 21.01
C VAL A 20 -11.43 5.05 21.47
N LEU A 21 -11.68 4.73 22.73
CA LEU A 21 -13.05 4.62 23.29
C LEU A 21 -13.75 5.99 23.45
N LEU A 22 -13.02 7.09 23.49
CA LEU A 22 -13.59 8.43 23.59
C LEU A 22 -14.19 8.97 22.29
N VAL A 23 -13.88 8.35 21.15
CA VAL A 23 -14.40 8.76 19.82
C VAL A 23 -15.84 8.29 19.57
N SER A 24 -16.35 7.31 20.30
CA SER A 24 -17.66 6.68 20.06
C SER A 24 -18.89 7.48 20.56
N SER A 25 -18.71 8.66 21.13
CA SER A 25 -19.80 9.42 21.79
C SER A 25 -20.22 10.70 21.07
N PHE A 26 -19.81 10.95 19.81
CA PHE A 26 -20.05 12.23 19.17
C PHE A 26 -21.16 12.25 18.15
N SER A 27 -22.06 13.20 18.34
CA SER A 27 -23.20 13.53 17.51
C SER A 27 -22.77 14.21 16.20
N ILE A 28 -23.36 13.79 15.09
CA ILE A 28 -23.11 14.31 13.74
C ILE A 28 -23.61 15.76 13.64
N ASN A 29 -22.71 16.72 13.45
CA ASN A 29 -23.03 18.01 12.88
C ASN A 29 -22.06 18.28 11.73
N ALA A 30 -22.57 18.19 10.50
CA ALA A 30 -21.80 18.50 9.31
C ALA A 30 -21.72 20.01 9.11
N TYR A 31 -20.53 20.57 9.23
CA TYR A 31 -20.21 21.91 8.73
C TYR A 31 -19.09 21.77 7.71
N ALA A 32 -19.32 22.24 6.50
CA ALA A 32 -18.27 22.44 5.52
C ALA A 32 -17.41 23.62 5.97
N ILE A 33 -16.16 23.34 6.34
CA ILE A 33 -15.14 24.36 6.56
C ILE A 33 -14.15 24.19 5.41
N ASP A 34 -13.87 25.30 4.73
CA ASP A 34 -12.76 25.42 3.80
C ASP A 34 -11.48 25.27 4.64
N SER A 35 -10.93 24.05 4.70
CA SER A 35 -9.76 23.74 5.50
C SER A 35 -8.52 23.79 4.60
N GLU A 36 -7.52 24.56 4.99
CA GLU A 36 -6.16 24.37 4.48
C GLU A 36 -5.82 22.88 4.61
N GLU A 37 -5.36 22.28 3.51
CA GLU A 37 -5.07 20.84 3.44
C GLU A 37 -3.94 20.51 4.41
N VAL A 38 -4.26 19.80 5.48
CA VAL A 38 -3.26 19.40 6.47
C VAL A 38 -2.36 18.34 5.85
N ILE A 39 -1.09 18.64 5.72
CA ILE A 39 -0.10 17.69 5.19
C ILE A 39 0.11 16.57 6.21
N GLU A 40 -0.49 15.44 5.95
CA GLU A 40 -0.48 14.25 6.82
C GLU A 40 0.57 13.24 6.40
N SER A 41 0.82 13.13 5.10
CA SER A 41 1.73 12.15 4.50
C SER A 41 2.88 12.84 3.76
N VAL A 42 4.01 12.13 3.64
CA VAL A 42 5.14 12.62 2.85
C VAL A 42 4.83 12.43 1.37
N THR A 43 4.45 13.51 0.72
CA THR A 43 4.30 13.56 -0.75
C THR A 43 5.61 13.98 -1.40
N ILE A 44 5.87 13.48 -2.61
CA ILE A 44 7.02 13.85 -3.42
C ILE A 44 6.63 14.85 -4.50
N ILE A 45 5.44 14.69 -5.05
CA ILE A 45 4.88 15.52 -6.12
C ILE A 45 3.74 16.36 -5.58
N GLY A 46 2.83 15.75 -4.80
CA GLY A 46 1.62 16.35 -4.32
C GLY A 46 0.44 16.13 -5.26
N SER A 47 0.22 17.00 -6.22
CA SER A 47 -0.91 16.94 -7.14
C SER A 47 -0.51 16.75 -8.61
N LYS A 48 -1.50 16.47 -9.48
CA LYS A 48 -1.29 16.44 -10.94
C LYS A 48 -0.78 17.77 -11.50
N ASP A 49 -1.15 18.87 -10.89
CA ASP A 49 -0.73 20.19 -11.34
C ASP A 49 0.72 20.49 -11.00
N ASP A 50 1.24 19.94 -9.91
CA ASP A 50 2.63 20.11 -9.47
C ASP A 50 3.65 19.35 -10.33
N VAL A 51 3.17 18.36 -11.12
CA VAL A 51 4.02 17.63 -12.07
C VAL A 51 4.77 18.54 -13.04
N LYS A 52 4.22 19.70 -13.35
CA LYS A 52 4.85 20.70 -14.27
C LYS A 52 6.12 21.31 -13.69
N ASP A 53 6.22 21.39 -12.38
CA ASP A 53 7.29 22.08 -11.65
C ASP A 53 8.45 21.14 -11.30
N LEU A 54 8.33 19.85 -11.65
CA LEU A 54 9.36 18.86 -11.39
C LEU A 54 10.61 19.06 -12.25
N ALA A 55 11.77 18.98 -11.61
CA ALA A 55 13.05 18.85 -12.30
C ALA A 55 13.21 17.43 -12.88
N GLY A 56 12.35 17.04 -13.81
CA GLY A 56 12.32 15.68 -14.34
C GLY A 56 11.01 15.36 -15.03
N SER A 57 10.51 14.17 -14.82
CA SER A 57 9.22 13.72 -15.32
C SER A 57 8.51 12.93 -14.22
N GLY A 58 7.27 13.25 -13.97
CA GLY A 58 6.44 12.58 -12.99
C GLY A 58 5.06 12.22 -13.53
N ALA A 59 4.31 11.51 -12.73
CA ALA A 59 2.88 11.28 -12.89
C ALA A 59 2.24 11.10 -11.53
N VAL A 60 1.03 11.58 -11.38
CA VAL A 60 0.19 11.32 -10.22
C VAL A 60 -1.08 10.61 -10.69
N ILE A 61 -1.36 9.45 -10.09
CA ILE A 61 -2.63 8.75 -10.23
C ILE A 61 -3.45 9.16 -9.01
N SER A 62 -4.47 9.96 -9.22
CA SER A 62 -5.29 10.49 -8.13
C SER A 62 -6.26 9.45 -7.58
N ASN A 63 -6.84 9.74 -6.40
CA ASN A 63 -7.92 8.92 -5.84
C ASN A 63 -9.09 8.75 -6.82
N GLU A 64 -9.46 9.78 -7.56
CA GLU A 64 -10.51 9.70 -8.57
C GLU A 64 -10.18 8.71 -9.68
N ASP A 65 -8.91 8.68 -10.14
CA ASP A 65 -8.46 7.71 -11.15
C ASP A 65 -8.50 6.27 -10.62
N LEU A 66 -8.05 6.07 -9.36
CA LEU A 66 -8.10 4.77 -8.68
C LEU A 66 -9.54 4.28 -8.51
N GLN A 67 -10.44 5.16 -8.08
CA GLN A 67 -11.86 4.84 -7.93
C GLN A 67 -12.53 4.47 -9.27
N LYS A 68 -12.15 5.13 -10.36
CA LYS A 68 -12.66 4.82 -11.70
C LYS A 68 -12.10 3.51 -12.26
N ALA A 69 -10.84 3.22 -11.98
CA ALA A 69 -10.20 1.98 -12.42
C ALA A 69 -10.83 0.75 -11.75
N MET A 70 -11.23 0.87 -10.48
CA MET A 70 -11.76 -0.22 -9.64
C MET A 70 -10.87 -1.47 -9.65
N ASP A 71 -9.57 -1.29 -9.88
CA ASP A 71 -8.63 -2.39 -10.03
C ASP A 71 -7.99 -2.75 -8.69
N THR A 72 -7.87 -4.05 -8.43
CA THR A 72 -7.23 -4.57 -7.22
C THR A 72 -5.74 -4.80 -7.41
N ASP A 73 -5.31 -4.86 -8.67
CA ASP A 73 -3.94 -5.12 -9.06
C ASP A 73 -3.21 -3.80 -9.38
N ILE A 74 -2.27 -3.43 -8.54
CA ILE A 74 -1.43 -2.24 -8.74
C ILE A 74 -0.71 -2.25 -10.11
N GLN A 75 -0.43 -3.42 -10.66
CA GLN A 75 0.23 -3.54 -11.95
C GLN A 75 -0.62 -2.93 -13.06
N LYS A 76 -1.91 -3.20 -13.07
CA LYS A 76 -2.83 -2.62 -14.06
C LYS A 76 -2.94 -1.10 -13.90
N ILE A 77 -3.00 -0.62 -12.69
CA ILE A 77 -3.03 0.80 -12.36
C ILE A 77 -1.77 1.51 -12.90
N LEU A 78 -0.60 0.97 -12.61
CA LEU A 78 0.68 1.56 -13.00
C LEU A 78 0.95 1.51 -14.52
N THR A 79 0.34 0.60 -15.27
CA THR A 79 0.45 0.57 -16.73
C THR A 79 -0.12 1.82 -17.40
N ALA A 80 -0.98 2.58 -16.73
CA ALA A 80 -1.46 3.87 -17.21
C ALA A 80 -0.37 4.96 -17.23
N VAL A 81 0.76 4.75 -16.55
CA VAL A 81 1.85 5.73 -16.48
C VAL A 81 2.84 5.51 -17.62
N PRO A 82 3.02 6.46 -18.54
CA PRO A 82 3.97 6.31 -19.66
C PRO A 82 5.40 6.03 -19.17
N GLY A 83 6.01 4.98 -19.74
CA GLY A 83 7.38 4.57 -19.42
C GLY A 83 7.50 3.70 -18.16
N VAL A 84 6.39 3.31 -17.55
CA VAL A 84 6.32 2.25 -16.54
C VAL A 84 5.96 0.95 -17.24
N TYR A 85 6.69 -0.10 -16.95
CA TYR A 85 6.50 -1.45 -17.50
C TYR A 85 6.34 -2.45 -16.37
N MET A 86 5.43 -3.38 -16.55
CA MET A 86 5.08 -4.39 -15.57
C MET A 86 5.29 -5.79 -16.13
N ARG A 87 5.69 -6.72 -15.27
CA ARG A 87 5.67 -8.15 -15.56
C ARG A 87 4.90 -8.86 -14.44
N THR A 88 3.78 -9.45 -14.80
CA THR A 88 2.98 -10.25 -13.87
C THR A 88 3.67 -11.58 -13.60
N GLU A 89 3.62 -12.05 -12.36
CA GLU A 89 4.10 -13.37 -11.95
C GLU A 89 2.94 -14.28 -11.57
N GLU A 90 2.20 -13.90 -10.54
CA GLU A 90 1.16 -14.74 -9.92
C GLU A 90 -0.27 -14.39 -10.37
N GLY A 91 -0.46 -13.22 -10.98
CA GLY A 91 -1.75 -12.80 -11.50
C GLY A 91 -2.70 -12.10 -10.51
N TYR A 92 -2.29 -11.93 -9.26
CA TYR A 92 -3.07 -11.25 -8.22
C TYR A 92 -2.52 -9.88 -7.83
N GLY A 93 -1.29 -9.55 -8.28
CA GLY A 93 -0.63 -8.29 -7.97
C GLY A 93 0.01 -8.23 -6.58
N LEU A 94 0.22 -9.38 -5.94
CA LEU A 94 0.84 -9.46 -4.62
C LEU A 94 2.30 -9.04 -4.64
N ARG A 95 3.02 -9.36 -5.73
CA ARG A 95 4.47 -9.12 -5.88
C ARG A 95 4.79 -8.53 -7.25
N PRO A 96 4.51 -7.25 -7.47
CA PRO A 96 4.67 -6.62 -8.77
C PRO A 96 6.14 -6.51 -9.17
N ASN A 97 6.44 -6.85 -10.41
CA ASN A 97 7.73 -6.54 -11.02
C ASN A 97 7.59 -5.27 -11.85
N ILE A 98 8.24 -4.21 -11.40
CA ILE A 98 8.13 -2.86 -11.95
C ILE A 98 9.45 -2.43 -12.58
N SER A 99 9.39 -1.93 -13.79
CA SER A 99 10.50 -1.27 -14.48
C SER A 99 10.07 0.13 -14.92
N ILE A 100 10.96 1.09 -14.80
CA ILE A 100 10.76 2.44 -15.31
C ILE A 100 11.83 2.71 -16.35
N ARG A 101 11.42 3.19 -17.55
CA ARG A 101 12.30 3.53 -18.67
C ARG A 101 13.22 2.37 -19.12
N GLY A 102 12.74 1.12 -19.04
CA GLY A 102 13.45 -0.06 -19.53
C GLY A 102 14.59 -0.55 -18.63
N THR A 103 14.61 -0.19 -17.36
CA THR A 103 15.54 -0.78 -16.38
C THR A 103 15.22 -2.25 -16.13
N ALA A 104 16.12 -2.99 -15.48
CA ALA A 104 15.87 -4.37 -15.10
C ALA A 104 14.61 -4.47 -14.23
N ILE A 105 13.74 -5.42 -14.57
CA ILE A 105 12.39 -5.49 -14.02
C ILE A 105 12.27 -6.40 -12.79
N GLU A 106 13.23 -7.35 -12.64
CA GLU A 106 13.17 -8.36 -11.59
C GLU A 106 13.04 -7.74 -10.21
N ARG A 107 11.98 -8.15 -9.49
CA ARG A 107 11.68 -7.75 -8.11
C ARG A 107 11.68 -6.23 -7.89
N SER A 108 11.42 -5.46 -8.94
CA SER A 108 11.47 -3.99 -8.90
C SER A 108 12.81 -3.41 -8.40
N GLY A 109 13.90 -4.17 -8.53
CA GLY A 109 15.20 -3.88 -7.89
C GLY A 109 15.93 -2.63 -8.41
N LYS A 110 15.33 -1.89 -9.36
CA LYS A 110 15.85 -0.61 -9.88
C LYS A 110 14.88 0.55 -9.68
N VAL A 111 13.83 0.32 -8.88
CA VAL A 111 12.80 1.30 -8.56
C VAL A 111 12.68 1.38 -7.04
N THR A 112 12.77 2.57 -6.49
CA THR A 112 12.44 2.78 -5.06
C THR A 112 10.93 2.77 -4.89
N ILE A 113 10.43 1.97 -3.95
CA ILE A 113 9.02 1.90 -3.60
C ILE A 113 8.86 2.36 -2.17
N MET A 114 7.94 3.28 -1.96
CA MET A 114 7.62 3.88 -0.66
C MET A 114 6.12 3.85 -0.42
N GLU A 115 5.75 3.86 0.85
CA GLU A 115 4.41 4.16 1.31
C GLU A 115 4.49 5.33 2.30
N ASP A 116 3.81 6.44 2.00
CA ASP A 116 3.87 7.71 2.75
C ASP A 116 5.33 8.18 2.99
N GLY A 117 6.19 8.03 1.98
CA GLY A 117 7.61 8.38 2.05
C GLY A 117 8.49 7.39 2.81
N VAL A 118 7.95 6.32 3.35
CA VAL A 118 8.69 5.26 4.04
C VAL A 118 8.99 4.11 3.07
N LEU A 119 10.25 3.68 3.01
CA LEU A 119 10.66 2.57 2.16
C LEU A 119 9.92 1.29 2.54
N VAL A 120 9.33 0.62 1.56
CA VAL A 120 8.66 -0.65 1.81
C VAL A 120 9.70 -1.75 2.08
N ALA A 121 9.40 -2.60 3.06
CA ALA A 121 10.27 -3.67 3.52
C ALA A 121 9.85 -5.03 2.92
N PRO A 122 10.63 -6.12 3.14
CA PRO A 122 11.87 -6.22 3.92
C PRO A 122 13.16 -5.95 3.13
N SER A 123 13.11 -5.80 1.82
CA SER A 123 14.31 -5.72 0.99
C SER A 123 14.33 -4.48 0.08
N PRO A 124 14.23 -3.26 0.65
CA PRO A 124 14.01 -2.04 -0.12
C PRO A 124 15.20 -1.66 -1.02
N TYR A 125 16.38 -2.19 -0.75
CA TYR A 125 17.63 -1.81 -1.44
C TYR A 125 17.97 -2.68 -2.65
N THR A 126 17.34 -3.85 -2.77
CA THR A 126 17.70 -4.81 -3.83
C THR A 126 16.49 -5.41 -4.54
N SER A 127 15.38 -5.56 -3.84
CA SER A 127 14.21 -6.31 -4.32
C SER A 127 12.95 -5.72 -3.70
N SER A 128 12.65 -4.48 -4.01
CA SER A 128 11.65 -3.63 -3.33
C SER A 128 10.25 -4.24 -3.27
N ALA A 129 9.88 -5.13 -4.18
CA ALA A 129 8.57 -5.77 -4.22
C ALA A 129 8.65 -7.31 -4.16
N ALA A 130 9.75 -7.89 -3.66
CA ALA A 130 9.94 -9.35 -3.68
C ALA A 130 9.06 -10.09 -2.69
N TYR A 131 8.85 -9.53 -1.52
CA TYR A 131 8.25 -10.23 -0.37
C TYR A 131 7.03 -9.49 0.18
N TYR A 132 6.92 -8.22 -0.07
CA TYR A 132 5.85 -7.37 0.41
C TYR A 132 5.53 -6.29 -0.62
N PHE A 133 4.24 -6.05 -0.80
CA PHE A 133 3.75 -4.86 -1.48
C PHE A 133 2.52 -4.33 -0.76
N PRO A 134 2.40 -3.00 -0.54
CA PRO A 134 1.25 -2.40 0.13
C PRO A 134 -0.06 -2.75 -0.57
N THR A 135 -1.09 -3.03 0.21
CA THR A 135 -2.40 -3.42 -0.31
C THR A 135 -3.03 -2.29 -1.11
N THR A 136 -3.35 -2.55 -2.37
CA THR A 136 -3.88 -1.54 -3.32
C THR A 136 -5.13 -0.84 -2.79
N ALA A 137 -5.99 -1.55 -2.05
CA ALA A 137 -7.25 -1.00 -1.56
C ALA A 137 -7.07 0.17 -0.57
N ARG A 138 -5.97 0.23 0.18
CA ARG A 138 -5.68 1.32 1.12
C ARG A 138 -4.88 2.46 0.49
N ILE A 139 -4.59 2.39 -0.81
CA ILE A 139 -3.86 3.45 -1.51
C ILE A 139 -4.84 4.52 -1.99
N HIS A 140 -4.61 5.74 -1.54
CA HIS A 140 -5.39 6.91 -1.91
C HIS A 140 -4.91 7.55 -3.21
N SER A 141 -3.59 7.62 -3.41
CA SER A 141 -2.99 8.11 -4.65
C SER A 141 -1.61 7.50 -4.87
N VAL A 142 -1.11 7.57 -6.10
CA VAL A 142 0.21 7.05 -6.46
C VAL A 142 1.01 8.13 -7.16
N GLU A 143 2.20 8.40 -6.65
CA GLU A 143 3.17 9.30 -7.26
C GLU A 143 4.27 8.49 -7.93
N VAL A 144 4.56 8.79 -9.19
CA VAL A 144 5.64 8.16 -9.96
C VAL A 144 6.62 9.21 -10.40
N LEU A 145 7.84 9.15 -9.88
CA LEU A 145 8.91 10.08 -10.19
C LEU A 145 9.94 9.42 -11.10
N LYS A 146 10.33 10.11 -12.18
CA LYS A 146 11.25 9.60 -13.21
C LYS A 146 12.33 10.64 -13.54
N GLY A 147 13.59 10.24 -13.53
CA GLY A 147 14.70 11.10 -13.93
C GLY A 147 15.52 11.64 -12.77
N PRO A 148 16.33 12.72 -12.98
CA PRO A 148 17.35 13.14 -12.02
C PRO A 148 16.85 13.53 -10.63
N ALA A 149 15.64 14.08 -10.53
CA ALA A 149 15.02 14.48 -9.26
C ALA A 149 14.84 13.31 -8.27
N VAL A 150 14.89 12.08 -8.77
CA VAL A 150 14.66 10.87 -7.97
C VAL A 150 15.80 10.57 -7.01
N VAL A 151 16.99 11.10 -7.24
CA VAL A 151 18.18 10.79 -6.42
C VAL A 151 18.00 11.15 -4.94
N SER A 152 17.14 12.11 -4.64
CA SER A 152 16.78 12.50 -3.27
C SER A 152 15.87 11.50 -2.56
N GLN A 153 15.26 10.56 -3.29
CA GLN A 153 14.26 9.63 -2.78
C GLN A 153 14.86 8.30 -2.28
N GLY A 154 16.17 8.23 -2.15
CA GLY A 154 16.87 7.08 -1.56
C GLY A 154 17.53 6.16 -2.58
N PRO A 155 17.90 4.95 -2.15
CA PRO A 155 18.64 4.00 -2.97
C PRO A 155 17.75 3.36 -4.06
N GLN A 156 18.41 2.74 -5.07
CA GLN A 156 17.77 2.01 -6.16
C GLN A 156 16.87 2.86 -7.08
N THR A 157 17.09 4.17 -7.11
CA THR A 157 16.33 5.13 -7.93
C THR A 157 16.77 5.20 -9.39
N ILE A 158 17.51 4.22 -9.89
CA ILE A 158 18.02 4.21 -11.29
C ILE A 158 16.89 4.33 -12.30
N GLY A 159 15.78 3.59 -12.08
CA GLY A 159 14.59 3.69 -12.90
C GLY A 159 13.71 4.88 -12.51
N GLY A 160 13.49 5.02 -11.23
CA GLY A 160 12.59 6.01 -10.67
C GLY A 160 12.20 5.68 -9.23
N ALA A 161 11.23 6.43 -8.71
CA ALA A 161 10.61 6.16 -7.43
C ALA A 161 9.09 6.14 -7.57
N ILE A 162 8.45 5.31 -6.78
CA ILE A 162 7.00 5.23 -6.62
C ILE A 162 6.69 5.46 -5.16
N ASN A 163 5.83 6.42 -4.88
CA ASN A 163 5.31 6.67 -3.54
C ASN A 163 3.81 6.40 -3.53
N LEU A 164 3.40 5.49 -2.68
CA LEU A 164 2.02 5.10 -2.49
C LEU A 164 1.48 5.88 -1.30
N ILE A 165 0.51 6.75 -1.52
CA ILE A 165 -0.11 7.53 -0.45
C ILE A 165 -1.27 6.72 0.10
N SER A 166 -1.21 6.35 1.36
CA SER A 166 -2.26 5.58 2.03
C SER A 166 -3.46 6.46 2.41
N THR A 167 -4.60 5.85 2.70
CA THR A 167 -5.85 6.55 3.06
C THR A 167 -5.58 7.63 4.12
N PRO A 168 -5.90 8.91 3.83
CA PRO A 168 -5.69 10.01 4.77
C PRO A 168 -6.74 9.98 5.90
N ILE A 169 -6.41 10.60 7.04
CA ILE A 169 -7.37 10.81 8.12
C ILE A 169 -8.39 11.85 7.64
N PRO A 170 -9.70 11.53 7.62
CA PRO A 170 -10.70 12.47 7.17
C PRO A 170 -10.85 13.69 8.09
N GLU A 171 -11.05 14.87 7.51
CA GLU A 171 -11.30 16.09 8.28
C GLU A 171 -12.70 16.11 8.93
N VAL A 172 -13.64 15.37 8.34
CA VAL A 172 -14.98 15.14 8.90
C VAL A 172 -15.20 13.65 9.09
N ASN A 173 -16.10 13.29 9.98
CA ASN A 173 -16.48 11.89 10.19
C ASN A 173 -16.82 11.23 8.85
N SER A 174 -16.01 10.30 8.43
CA SER A 174 -16.15 9.61 7.16
C SER A 174 -15.75 8.15 7.26
N GLY A 175 -16.39 7.32 6.47
CA GLY A 175 -16.07 5.89 6.38
C GLY A 175 -16.47 5.31 5.04
N LYS A 176 -15.89 4.17 4.74
CA LYS A 176 -16.17 3.40 3.53
C LYS A 176 -16.31 1.93 3.91
N PHE A 177 -17.19 1.24 3.23
CA PHE A 177 -17.29 -0.21 3.26
C PHE A 177 -17.49 -0.72 1.84
N VAL A 178 -16.66 -1.66 1.43
CA VAL A 178 -16.74 -2.34 0.13
C VAL A 178 -16.62 -3.82 0.37
N GLN A 179 -17.55 -4.58 -0.25
CA GLN A 179 -17.50 -6.04 -0.31
C GLN A 179 -17.57 -6.45 -1.76
N GLU A 180 -16.64 -7.28 -2.18
CA GLU A 180 -16.60 -7.85 -3.52
C GLU A 180 -16.51 -9.37 -3.44
N ILE A 181 -17.16 -10.04 -4.37
CA ILE A 181 -17.10 -11.49 -4.55
C ILE A 181 -16.96 -11.78 -6.04
N GLY A 182 -16.21 -12.80 -6.38
CA GLY A 182 -15.92 -13.15 -7.77
C GLY A 182 -15.73 -14.63 -8.01
N GLU A 183 -15.23 -14.95 -9.18
CA GLU A 183 -14.89 -16.32 -9.56
C GLU A 183 -13.70 -16.83 -8.73
N ASN A 184 -13.51 -18.16 -8.71
CA ASN A 184 -12.42 -18.82 -7.99
C ASN A 184 -12.39 -18.49 -6.48
N GLY A 185 -13.55 -18.43 -5.84
CA GLY A 185 -13.66 -18.12 -4.41
C GLY A 185 -13.19 -16.71 -4.03
N MET A 186 -13.00 -15.81 -5.01
CA MET A 186 -12.51 -14.46 -4.72
C MET A 186 -13.49 -13.72 -3.81
N ALA A 187 -12.98 -13.26 -2.70
CA ALA A 187 -13.68 -12.41 -1.75
C ALA A 187 -12.76 -11.27 -1.30
N ARG A 188 -13.28 -10.04 -1.29
CA ARG A 188 -12.55 -8.88 -0.80
C ARG A 188 -13.44 -8.02 0.08
N THR A 189 -12.96 -7.70 1.26
CA THR A 189 -13.57 -6.75 2.18
C THR A 189 -12.61 -5.59 2.41
N HIS A 190 -13.09 -4.37 2.27
CA HIS A 190 -12.34 -3.17 2.61
C HIS A 190 -13.25 -2.23 3.40
N ALA A 191 -12.81 -1.81 4.56
CA ALA A 191 -13.53 -0.86 5.38
C ALA A 191 -12.58 0.10 6.08
N TYR A 192 -12.96 1.37 6.17
CA TYR A 192 -12.31 2.31 7.05
C TYR A 192 -13.32 3.23 7.72
N TYR A 193 -12.91 3.79 8.83
CA TYR A 193 -13.60 4.89 9.49
C TYR A 193 -12.56 5.82 10.12
N GLY A 194 -12.79 7.12 9.96
CA GLY A 194 -11.90 8.13 10.53
C GLY A 194 -12.62 9.44 10.79
N ALA A 195 -11.99 10.30 11.57
CA ALA A 195 -12.51 11.59 11.95
C ALA A 195 -11.39 12.51 12.46
N THR A 196 -11.60 13.81 12.32
CA THR A 196 -10.82 14.86 12.98
C THR A 196 -11.69 15.64 13.94
N GLN A 197 -11.18 15.91 15.14
CA GLN A 197 -11.83 16.77 16.12
C GLN A 197 -10.82 17.72 16.77
N GLY A 198 -10.97 19.00 16.51
CA GLY A 198 -10.01 20.00 16.95
C GLY A 198 -8.62 19.68 16.37
N ASN A 199 -7.65 19.51 17.23
CA ASN A 199 -6.27 19.24 16.85
C ASN A 199 -5.97 17.75 16.63
N PHE A 200 -6.92 16.85 16.89
CA PHE A 200 -6.70 15.40 16.84
C PHE A 200 -7.47 14.76 15.70
N GLY A 201 -6.82 13.90 14.98
CA GLY A 201 -7.42 13.05 13.95
C GLY A 201 -7.07 11.59 14.16
N ALA A 202 -7.95 10.68 13.75
CA ALA A 202 -7.71 9.24 13.79
C ALA A 202 -8.39 8.52 12.63
N LEU A 203 -7.79 7.41 12.20
CA LEU A 203 -8.31 6.50 11.19
C LEU A 203 -8.00 5.06 11.59
N VAL A 204 -8.97 4.18 11.36
CA VAL A 204 -8.78 2.73 11.38
C VAL A 204 -9.25 2.18 10.05
N GLU A 205 -8.45 1.33 9.44
CA GLU A 205 -8.73 0.71 8.14
C GLU A 205 -8.40 -0.78 8.19
N VAL A 206 -9.30 -1.60 7.66
CA VAL A 206 -9.14 -3.05 7.57
C VAL A 206 -9.34 -3.50 6.13
N HIS A 207 -8.57 -4.49 5.73
CA HIS A 207 -8.67 -5.11 4.43
C HIS A 207 -8.51 -6.63 4.56
N GLU A 208 -9.36 -7.37 3.87
CA GLU A 208 -9.25 -8.81 3.68
C GLU A 208 -9.44 -9.12 2.19
N HIS A 209 -8.60 -9.98 1.65
CA HIS A 209 -8.66 -10.40 0.25
C HIS A 209 -8.21 -11.85 0.14
N SER A 210 -9.04 -12.70 -0.46
CA SER A 210 -8.76 -14.11 -0.66
C SER A 210 -9.20 -14.59 -2.03
N SER A 211 -8.61 -15.68 -2.48
CA SER A 211 -9.02 -16.44 -3.67
C SER A 211 -8.54 -17.88 -3.53
N ASP A 212 -9.33 -18.85 -4.00
CA ASP A 212 -8.93 -20.27 -4.08
C ASP A 212 -7.90 -20.52 -5.21
N GLY A 213 -7.66 -19.51 -6.06
CA GLY A 213 -6.74 -19.62 -7.18
C GLY A 213 -7.40 -20.08 -8.47
N PHE A 214 -6.65 -19.99 -9.54
CA PHE A 214 -7.11 -20.34 -10.89
C PHE A 214 -6.21 -21.37 -11.60
N ASP A 215 -5.10 -21.74 -10.98
CA ASP A 215 -4.20 -22.74 -11.52
C ASP A 215 -4.59 -24.15 -11.05
N SER A 216 -4.13 -25.17 -11.77
CA SER A 216 -4.32 -26.58 -11.40
C SER A 216 -2.97 -27.26 -11.16
N ILE A 217 -2.83 -27.90 -9.99
CA ILE A 217 -1.61 -28.65 -9.66
C ILE A 217 -1.67 -30.04 -10.31
N ALA A 218 -0.74 -30.29 -11.23
CA ALA A 218 -0.73 -31.52 -12.01
C ALA A 218 -0.62 -32.77 -11.14
N ASN A 219 -1.57 -33.70 -11.32
CA ASN A 219 -1.66 -35.01 -10.65
C ASN A 219 -1.84 -34.97 -9.11
N VAL A 220 -2.01 -33.80 -8.51
CA VAL A 220 -2.13 -33.65 -7.05
C VAL A 220 -3.44 -32.99 -6.68
N GLY A 221 -3.80 -31.89 -7.33
CA GLY A 221 -4.84 -30.98 -6.90
C GLY A 221 -4.39 -30.13 -5.70
N GLY A 222 -5.26 -29.29 -5.19
CA GLY A 222 -5.00 -28.37 -4.08
C GLY A 222 -5.18 -26.92 -4.51
N ASP A 223 -5.12 -26.02 -3.55
CA ASP A 223 -5.28 -24.60 -3.77
C ASP A 223 -4.03 -23.99 -4.41
N THR A 224 -4.27 -22.92 -5.15
CA THR A 224 -3.22 -22.10 -5.78
C THR A 224 -3.48 -20.62 -5.53
N GLY A 225 -4.27 -20.35 -4.53
CA GLY A 225 -4.76 -19.04 -4.18
C GLY A 225 -3.96 -18.33 -3.12
N PHE A 226 -4.64 -17.47 -2.38
CA PHE A 226 -4.05 -16.71 -1.28
C PHE A 226 -5.11 -16.19 -0.32
N ASP A 227 -4.67 -15.93 0.90
CA ASP A 227 -5.37 -15.15 1.91
C ASP A 227 -4.47 -14.00 2.35
N LYS A 228 -4.99 -12.78 2.32
CA LYS A 228 -4.30 -11.58 2.77
C LYS A 228 -5.21 -10.73 3.61
N SER A 229 -4.71 -10.30 4.78
CA SER A 229 -5.39 -9.35 5.63
C SER A 229 -4.43 -8.28 6.12
N ASP A 230 -4.89 -7.05 6.22
CA ASP A 230 -4.14 -5.99 6.86
C ASP A 230 -5.04 -5.08 7.71
N LEU A 231 -4.42 -4.51 8.74
CA LEU A 231 -5.00 -3.52 9.63
C LEU A 231 -4.08 -2.31 9.63
N MET A 232 -4.62 -1.13 9.31
CA MET A 232 -3.91 0.13 9.42
C MET A 232 -4.58 1.03 10.47
N ILE A 233 -3.76 1.63 11.32
CA ILE A 233 -4.21 2.66 12.25
C ILE A 233 -3.35 3.90 12.04
N LYS A 234 -4.00 5.06 11.97
CA LYS A 234 -3.36 6.38 11.98
C LYS A 234 -3.89 7.22 13.12
N ALA A 235 -3.01 8.03 13.70
CA ALA A 235 -3.36 9.07 14.66
C ALA A 235 -2.55 10.33 14.35
N ARG A 236 -3.21 11.49 14.35
CA ARG A 236 -2.62 12.78 14.01
C ARG A 236 -2.88 13.79 15.12
N TYR A 237 -1.87 14.59 15.41
CA TYR A 237 -2.01 15.80 16.19
C TYR A 237 -1.47 16.99 15.40
N SER A 238 -2.30 18.02 15.20
CA SER A 238 -1.92 19.24 14.47
C SER A 238 -2.12 20.47 15.37
N SER A 239 -1.15 21.37 15.35
CA SER A 239 -1.21 22.64 16.12
C SER A 239 -0.47 23.74 15.37
N GLY A 240 -1.21 24.74 14.89
CA GLY A 240 -0.67 25.73 13.97
C GLY A 240 -0.07 25.07 12.74
N ASN A 241 1.17 25.41 12.41
CA ASN A 241 1.90 24.91 11.25
C ASN A 241 2.67 23.61 11.55
N HIS A 242 2.31 22.85 12.58
CA HIS A 242 3.00 21.65 13.00
C HIS A 242 2.04 20.45 13.06
N THR A 243 2.44 19.35 12.44
CA THR A 243 1.68 18.10 12.41
C THR A 243 2.56 16.92 12.81
N LEU A 244 2.06 16.08 13.67
CA LEU A 244 2.67 14.82 14.07
C LEU A 244 1.69 13.69 13.74
N THR A 245 2.12 12.75 12.90
CA THR A 245 1.32 11.61 12.47
C THR A 245 2.00 10.30 12.89
N PHE A 246 1.28 9.48 13.61
CA PHE A 246 1.60 8.08 13.89
C PHE A 246 0.86 7.18 12.92
N LYS A 247 1.52 6.17 12.39
CA LYS A 247 0.92 5.13 11.55
C LYS A 247 1.46 3.76 11.97
N ARG A 248 0.57 2.78 12.07
CA ARG A 248 0.91 1.36 12.20
C ARG A 248 0.10 0.56 11.18
N VAL A 249 0.78 -0.39 10.55
CA VAL A 249 0.20 -1.38 9.64
C VAL A 249 0.64 -2.75 10.11
N ASP A 250 -0.30 -3.66 10.25
CA ASP A 250 -0.07 -5.08 10.51
C ASP A 250 -0.62 -5.87 9.32
N LEU A 251 0.20 -6.76 8.75
CA LEU A 251 -0.10 -7.56 7.58
C LEU A 251 0.06 -9.05 7.91
N ASP A 252 -0.87 -9.88 7.42
CA ASP A 252 -0.74 -11.33 7.38
C ASP A 252 -1.12 -11.78 5.96
N GLU A 253 -0.23 -12.48 5.27
CA GLU A 253 -0.46 -13.04 3.95
C GLU A 253 0.01 -14.48 3.91
N ASN A 254 -0.86 -15.38 3.47
CA ASN A 254 -0.49 -16.74 3.07
C ASN A 254 -0.86 -16.93 1.61
N SER A 255 0.07 -17.37 0.78
CA SER A 255 -0.19 -17.61 -0.63
C SER A 255 0.42 -18.93 -1.10
N ASP A 256 -0.43 -19.79 -1.67
CA ASP A 256 -0.06 -21.07 -2.26
C ASP A 256 0.58 -20.85 -3.64
N GLN A 257 1.69 -20.14 -3.66
CA GLN A 257 2.39 -19.73 -4.88
C GLN A 257 3.74 -20.43 -4.99
N SER A 258 4.19 -20.64 -6.22
CA SER A 258 5.49 -21.22 -6.52
C SER A 258 6.33 -20.32 -7.40
N TYR A 259 7.62 -20.24 -7.13
CA TYR A 259 8.59 -19.59 -8.02
C TYR A 259 8.94 -20.43 -9.25
N VAL A 260 8.50 -21.69 -9.32
CA VAL A 260 8.79 -22.59 -10.42
C VAL A 260 7.85 -22.29 -11.59
N GLY A 261 8.38 -21.59 -12.60
CA GLY A 261 7.68 -21.34 -13.84
C GLY A 261 7.54 -22.58 -14.72
N LEU A 262 6.62 -22.55 -15.68
CA LEU A 262 6.43 -23.59 -16.66
C LEU A 262 7.51 -23.57 -17.74
N SER A 263 7.88 -24.75 -18.24
CA SER A 263 8.61 -24.83 -19.50
C SER A 263 7.76 -24.29 -20.67
N GLN A 264 8.40 -23.87 -21.74
CA GLN A 264 7.66 -23.39 -22.93
C GLN A 264 6.64 -24.42 -23.44
N SER A 265 6.99 -25.68 -23.49
CA SER A 265 6.09 -26.75 -23.94
C SER A 265 4.90 -26.94 -23.00
N SER A 266 5.12 -26.91 -21.68
CA SER A 266 4.06 -27.02 -20.69
C SER A 266 3.13 -25.81 -20.75
N PHE A 267 3.68 -24.61 -20.85
CA PHE A 267 2.91 -23.37 -21.01
C PHE A 267 2.02 -23.38 -22.27
N MET A 268 2.56 -23.83 -23.40
CA MET A 268 1.82 -23.91 -24.65
C MET A 268 0.70 -24.97 -24.61
N SER A 269 0.85 -26.03 -23.82
CA SER A 269 -0.17 -27.08 -23.68
C SER A 269 -1.24 -26.75 -22.64
N ASN A 270 -0.85 -26.20 -21.50
CA ASN A 270 -1.74 -25.80 -20.42
C ASN A 270 -1.12 -24.65 -19.63
N PRO A 271 -1.41 -23.39 -19.96
CA PRO A 271 -0.82 -22.22 -19.29
C PRO A 271 -1.26 -22.03 -17.82
N ARG A 272 -2.34 -22.69 -17.42
CA ARG A 272 -2.84 -22.68 -16.04
C ARG A 272 -2.47 -23.96 -15.26
N MET A 273 -1.40 -24.62 -15.66
CA MET A 273 -0.87 -25.77 -14.95
C MET A 273 0.26 -25.35 -14.01
N ARG A 274 0.29 -25.94 -12.84
CA ARG A 274 1.42 -25.90 -11.93
C ARG A 274 1.99 -27.30 -11.79
N TYR A 275 3.31 -27.45 -11.70
CA TYR A 275 3.91 -28.78 -11.55
C TYR A 275 3.58 -29.42 -10.20
N GLY A 276 3.27 -30.72 -10.19
CA GLY A 276 2.95 -31.45 -8.95
C GLY A 276 4.08 -31.44 -7.92
N ALA A 277 5.33 -31.29 -8.35
CA ALA A 277 6.49 -31.15 -7.45
C ALA A 277 6.42 -29.86 -6.59
N THR A 278 5.62 -28.89 -6.96
CA THR A 278 5.45 -27.60 -6.26
C THR A 278 4.15 -27.55 -5.44
N ALA A 279 3.51 -28.68 -5.20
CA ALA A 279 2.21 -28.73 -4.54
C ALA A 279 2.20 -28.20 -3.10
N TYR A 280 3.36 -28.18 -2.48
CA TYR A 280 3.55 -27.70 -1.10
C TYR A 280 4.35 -26.40 -1.01
N ASP A 281 4.56 -25.74 -2.16
CA ASP A 281 5.18 -24.43 -2.15
C ASP A 281 4.14 -23.41 -1.66
N GLU A 282 4.49 -22.73 -0.62
CA GLU A 282 3.71 -21.65 -0.03
C GLU A 282 4.60 -20.49 0.37
N MET A 283 4.04 -19.33 0.52
CA MET A 283 4.69 -18.15 1.06
C MET A 283 3.83 -17.57 2.17
N MET A 284 4.40 -17.50 3.35
CA MET A 284 3.81 -16.82 4.50
C MET A 284 4.57 -15.53 4.76
N ASN A 285 3.84 -14.44 4.90
CA ASN A 285 4.38 -13.12 5.18
C ASN A 285 3.58 -12.48 6.32
N ASP A 286 4.23 -12.31 7.45
CA ASP A 286 3.72 -11.65 8.64
C ASP A 286 4.57 -10.38 8.83
N GLY A 287 4.02 -9.22 8.54
CA GLY A 287 4.74 -7.96 8.47
C GLY A 287 4.12 -6.89 9.37
N GLU A 288 4.97 -6.07 9.95
CA GLU A 288 4.59 -4.94 10.76
C GLU A 288 5.37 -3.70 10.33
N GLN A 289 4.69 -2.59 10.12
CA GLN A 289 5.31 -1.29 9.89
C GLN A 289 4.78 -0.29 10.90
N THR A 290 5.68 0.38 11.61
CA THR A 290 5.34 1.50 12.49
C THR A 290 6.12 2.73 12.05
N SER A 291 5.47 3.87 11.93
CA SER A 291 6.13 5.14 11.61
C SER A 291 5.59 6.31 12.44
N LEU A 292 6.46 7.30 12.63
CA LEU A 292 6.15 8.58 13.24
C LEU A 292 6.70 9.68 12.33
N THR A 293 5.82 10.47 11.76
CA THR A 293 6.15 11.57 10.85
C THR A 293 5.82 12.91 11.49
N TYR A 294 6.79 13.81 11.54
CA TYR A 294 6.61 15.20 11.89
C TYR A 294 6.73 16.07 10.64
N VAL A 295 5.78 16.97 10.44
CA VAL A 295 5.80 18.02 9.43
C VAL A 295 5.70 19.35 10.14
N GLY A 296 6.63 20.23 9.89
CA GLY A 296 6.63 21.59 10.42
C GLY A 296 6.89 22.62 9.34
N ASP A 297 6.02 23.61 9.23
CA ASP A 297 6.17 24.76 8.36
C ASP A 297 6.63 25.96 9.20
N PHE A 298 7.79 26.46 8.86
CA PHE A 298 8.42 27.63 9.48
C PHE A 298 8.48 28.73 8.42
N ASP A 299 8.48 29.97 8.82
CA ASP A 299 8.39 31.13 7.94
C ASP A 299 9.32 31.10 6.70
N ASN A 300 10.46 30.41 6.79
CA ASN A 300 11.48 30.39 5.74
C ASN A 300 11.86 28.97 5.25
N PHE A 301 11.33 27.92 5.85
CA PHE A 301 11.65 26.55 5.47
C PHE A 301 10.64 25.54 6.05
N ASN A 302 10.49 24.45 5.38
CA ASN A 302 9.68 23.32 5.85
C ASN A 302 10.57 22.19 6.30
N VAL A 303 10.17 21.49 7.36
CA VAL A 303 10.86 20.31 7.88
C VAL A 303 9.92 19.12 7.79
N VAL A 304 10.39 18.04 7.21
CA VAL A 304 9.76 16.73 7.30
C VAL A 304 10.75 15.77 7.94
N PHE A 305 10.34 15.14 9.01
CA PHE A 305 11.11 14.12 9.71
C PHE A 305 10.27 12.87 9.91
N THR A 306 10.76 11.73 9.43
CA THR A 306 10.09 10.44 9.61
C THR A 306 11.04 9.44 10.26
N SER A 307 10.57 8.79 11.31
CA SER A 307 11.21 7.63 11.93
C SER A 307 10.30 6.42 11.73
N TRP A 308 10.87 5.29 11.34
CA TRP A 308 10.09 4.08 11.10
C TRP A 308 10.83 2.81 11.55
N LYS A 309 10.04 1.77 11.76
CA LYS A 309 10.48 0.40 12.01
C LYS A 309 9.64 -0.54 11.17
N ASN A 310 10.28 -1.50 10.55
CA ASN A 310 9.64 -2.61 9.83
C ASN A 310 10.15 -3.91 10.45
N ASP A 311 9.24 -4.84 10.74
CA ASP A 311 9.50 -6.18 11.27
C ASP A 311 8.87 -7.22 10.36
#